data_478c490c0f5b05a40d61c7ac7408dfc0
#
_entry.id   478c490c0f5b05a40d61c7ac7408dfc0
#
_cell.length_a   1.000
_cell.length_b   1.000
_cell.length_c   1.000
_cell.angle_alpha   90.00
_cell.angle_beta   90.00
_cell.angle_gamma   90.00
#
_symmetry.space_group_name_H-M   'P 1'
#
loop_
_entity.id
_entity.type
_entity.pdbx_description
1 polymer ?
#
loop_
_entity_poly.entity_id
_entity_poly.type
_entity_poly.pdbx_seq_one_letter_code
_entity_poly.pdbx_strand_id
1 'polypeptide(L)'
;DVYKRQGHTVTAFYEVVPTGVKSDFAGKIDDLKYQKKQKPSTPLNESDELLTIKLRYKTPDSNTSKKIELPLIDHKSNRVSADFRFAAAVAMFGQLLRDSEFKGNATYDKVISLAKTGLENDEKGYKREFIRLAETAKSL
;
A
#
# COMPACT_ATOMS: atom_id res chain seq x y z
N ASP A 1 11.87 -7.61 -19.43
CA ASP A 1 10.50 -7.91 -18.94
C ASP A 1 9.46 -6.81 -19.19
N VAL A 2 9.71 -5.94 -20.17
CA VAL A 2 8.81 -4.82 -20.52
C VAL A 2 7.44 -5.34 -21.03
N TYR A 3 7.43 -6.47 -21.70
CA TYR A 3 6.23 -7.04 -22.34
C TYR A 3 5.26 -7.72 -21.37
N LYS A 4 5.69 -8.14 -20.20
CA LYS A 4 4.84 -8.89 -19.26
C LYS A 4 3.86 -8.02 -18.45
N ARG A 5 4.02 -6.69 -18.53
CA ARG A 5 3.19 -5.75 -17.74
C ARG A 5 2.26 -4.87 -18.60
N GLN A 6 2.22 -5.10 -19.89
CA GLN A 6 1.32 -4.34 -20.77
C GLN A 6 -0.13 -4.77 -20.56
N GLY A 7 -1.02 -3.79 -20.42
CA GLY A 7 -2.44 -4.03 -20.21
C GLY A 7 -2.83 -4.55 -18.82
N HIS A 8 -1.90 -4.60 -17.86
CA HIS A 8 -2.18 -5.00 -16.49
C HIS A 8 -2.24 -3.80 -15.54
N THR A 9 -3.08 -3.91 -14.55
CA THR A 9 -3.11 -2.98 -13.41
C THR A 9 -2.30 -3.55 -12.26
N VAL A 10 -1.61 -2.67 -11.53
CA VAL A 10 -0.83 -3.05 -10.34
C VAL A 10 -1.29 -2.20 -9.18
N THR A 11 -1.58 -2.85 -8.06
CA THR A 11 -1.89 -2.18 -6.81
C THR A 11 -0.68 -2.27 -5.89
N ALA A 12 -0.26 -1.13 -5.32
CA ALA A 12 0.77 -1.05 -4.31
C ALA A 12 0.23 -0.32 -3.09
N PHE A 13 0.49 -0.88 -1.90
CA PHE A 13 0.14 -0.24 -0.63
C PHE A 13 1.41 0.30 0.02
N TYR A 14 1.29 1.48 0.59
CA TYR A 14 2.34 2.12 1.37
C TYR A 14 1.78 2.44 2.75
N GLU A 15 2.48 2.01 3.78
CA GLU A 15 2.24 2.47 5.13
C GLU A 15 3.05 3.74 5.36
N VAL A 16 2.37 4.81 5.76
CA VAL A 16 3.01 6.09 6.05
C VAL A 16 3.07 6.28 7.56
N VAL A 17 4.28 6.37 8.10
CA VAL A 17 4.51 6.65 9.52
C VAL A 17 4.83 8.14 9.65
N PRO A 18 3.94 8.96 10.24
CA PRO A 18 4.20 10.38 10.43
C PRO A 18 5.39 10.63 11.35
N THR A 19 6.03 11.77 11.18
CA THR A 19 7.14 12.21 12.05
C THR A 19 6.70 12.25 13.51
N GLY A 20 7.48 11.63 14.39
CA GLY A 20 7.21 11.58 15.83
C GLY A 20 6.37 10.38 16.28
N VAL A 21 5.83 9.59 15.36
CA VAL A 21 5.17 8.32 15.68
C VAL A 21 6.21 7.20 15.79
N LYS A 22 6.18 6.45 16.88
CA LYS A 22 7.03 5.27 17.03
C LYS A 22 6.50 4.14 16.16
N SER A 23 7.38 3.53 15.38
CA SER A 23 7.07 2.33 14.58
C SER A 23 8.12 1.27 14.83
N ASP A 24 7.69 0.05 15.05
CA ASP A 24 8.59 -1.10 15.24
C ASP A 24 9.32 -1.45 13.92
N PHE A 25 8.80 -0.99 12.79
CA PHE A 25 9.36 -1.20 11.45
C PHE A 25 10.25 -0.04 10.96
N ALA A 26 10.24 1.10 11.65
CA ALA A 26 11.17 2.17 11.37
C ALA A 26 12.57 1.75 11.89
N GLY A 27 13.40 1.23 10.98
CA GLY A 27 14.76 0.84 11.30
C GLY A 27 15.49 1.96 12.04
N LYS A 28 16.22 1.63 13.09
CA LYS A 28 17.15 2.57 13.74
C LYS A 28 18.20 2.93 12.69
N ILE A 29 18.09 4.12 12.14
CA ILE A 29 19.16 4.68 11.32
C ILE A 29 20.29 5.01 12.29
N ASP A 30 21.41 4.29 12.20
CA ASP A 30 22.61 4.61 12.95
C ASP A 30 23.01 6.06 12.69
N ASP A 31 23.33 6.79 13.75
CA ASP A 31 23.83 8.16 13.62
C ASP A 31 25.12 8.13 12.77
N LEU A 32 25.11 8.87 11.66
CA LEU A 32 26.26 8.95 10.77
C LEU A 32 27.47 9.52 11.56
N LYS A 33 28.48 8.70 11.73
CA LYS A 33 29.66 8.95 12.60
C LYS A 33 30.42 10.27 12.30
N TYR A 34 30.26 10.79 11.10
CA TYR A 34 30.98 11.94 10.59
C TYR A 34 30.11 13.10 10.11
N GLN A 35 28.80 13.02 10.21
CA GLN A 35 27.93 14.14 9.91
C GLN A 35 27.30 14.71 11.18
N LYS A 36 27.58 16.00 11.44
CA LYS A 36 26.83 16.74 12.45
C LYS A 36 25.38 16.79 11.99
N LYS A 37 24.42 16.42 12.87
CA LYS A 37 23.00 16.61 12.64
C LYS A 37 22.76 18.08 12.28
N GLN A 38 22.69 18.39 11.00
CA GLN A 38 22.17 19.67 10.58
C GLN A 38 20.68 19.61 10.90
N LYS A 39 20.23 20.46 11.80
CA LYS A 39 18.80 20.73 11.94
C LYS A 39 18.31 21.10 10.54
N PRO A 40 17.25 20.48 10.03
CA PRO A 40 16.72 20.88 8.73
C PRO A 40 16.44 22.36 8.79
N SER A 41 17.23 23.12 8.04
CA SER A 41 17.09 24.58 7.89
C SER A 41 15.93 24.96 6.97
N THR A 42 15.25 23.96 6.45
CA THR A 42 14.05 24.17 5.63
C THR A 42 12.89 24.40 6.59
N PRO A 43 12.24 25.59 6.55
CA PRO A 43 10.99 25.74 7.26
C PRO A 43 10.08 24.61 6.85
N LEU A 44 9.42 23.97 7.82
CA LEU A 44 8.33 23.04 7.54
C LEU A 44 7.41 23.79 6.58
N ASN A 45 7.36 23.35 5.32
CA ASN A 45 6.39 23.89 4.40
C ASN A 45 5.02 23.70 5.07
N GLU A 46 4.31 24.79 5.26
CA GLU A 46 2.93 24.80 5.74
C GLU A 46 1.97 24.20 4.68
N SER A 47 2.47 23.29 3.85
CA SER A 47 1.63 22.58 2.90
C SER A 47 0.96 21.41 3.59
N ASP A 48 -0.34 21.23 3.38
CA ASP A 48 -1.10 20.05 3.82
C ASP A 48 -0.69 18.77 3.06
N GLU A 49 0.42 18.80 2.33
CA GLU A 49 0.92 17.67 1.54
C GLU A 49 1.64 16.67 2.45
N LEU A 50 1.11 15.45 2.52
CA LEU A 50 1.69 14.33 3.27
C LEU A 50 2.89 13.72 2.54
N LEU A 51 2.76 13.51 1.24
CA LEU A 51 3.78 12.91 0.39
C LEU A 51 3.47 13.15 -1.09
N THR A 52 4.48 12.97 -1.93
CA THR A 52 4.29 12.98 -3.39
C THR A 52 4.59 11.60 -3.96
N ILE A 53 3.63 11.01 -4.66
CA ILE A 53 3.83 9.76 -5.41
C ILE A 53 4.43 10.11 -6.76
N LYS A 54 5.57 9.50 -7.09
CA LYS A 54 6.26 9.70 -8.38
C LYS A 54 6.37 8.37 -9.10
N LEU A 55 5.76 8.29 -10.28
CA LEU A 55 5.80 7.12 -11.14
C LEU A 55 6.52 7.44 -12.44
N ARG A 56 7.30 6.49 -12.94
CA ARG A 56 7.88 6.56 -14.27
C ARG A 56 7.42 5.38 -15.10
N TYR A 57 6.99 5.65 -16.31
CA TYR A 57 6.56 4.63 -17.25
C TYR A 57 7.09 4.92 -18.66
N LYS A 58 7.11 3.89 -19.49
CA LYS A 58 7.36 4.00 -20.92
C LYS A 58 6.15 3.46 -21.67
N THR A 59 5.78 4.11 -22.76
CA THR A 59 4.85 3.51 -23.72
C THR A 59 5.54 2.36 -24.46
N PRO A 60 4.82 1.35 -24.95
CA PRO A 60 5.41 0.14 -25.53
C PRO A 60 6.53 0.39 -26.53
N ASP A 61 6.37 1.34 -27.42
CA ASP A 61 7.30 1.60 -28.54
C ASP A 61 8.20 2.82 -28.29
N SER A 62 8.32 3.28 -27.05
CA SER A 62 9.09 4.49 -26.73
C SER A 62 10.32 4.18 -25.88
N ASN A 63 11.45 4.75 -26.27
CA ASN A 63 12.67 4.74 -25.44
C ASN A 63 12.69 5.86 -24.40
N THR A 64 11.72 6.77 -24.44
CA THR A 64 11.63 7.90 -23.51
C THR A 64 10.68 7.60 -22.36
N SER A 65 11.15 7.77 -21.11
CA SER A 65 10.30 7.62 -19.94
C SER A 65 9.49 8.89 -19.66
N LYS A 66 8.23 8.72 -19.31
CA LYS A 66 7.34 9.78 -18.83
C LYS A 66 7.23 9.68 -17.30
N LYS A 67 7.12 10.83 -16.64
CA LYS A 67 6.93 10.92 -15.19
C LYS A 67 5.53 11.43 -14.88
N ILE A 68 4.90 10.80 -13.91
CA ILE A 68 3.66 11.27 -13.28
C ILE A 68 4.00 11.61 -11.84
N GLU A 69 3.56 12.75 -11.36
CA GLU A 69 3.65 13.17 -9.97
C GLU A 69 2.24 13.44 -9.45
N LEU A 70 1.95 12.88 -8.29
CA LEU A 70 0.68 13.05 -7.61
C LEU A 70 0.96 13.43 -6.15
N PRO A 71 0.78 14.71 -5.77
CA PRO A 71 0.82 15.10 -4.37
C PRO A 71 -0.40 14.54 -3.64
N LEU A 72 -0.18 13.96 -2.47
CA LEU A 72 -1.22 13.46 -1.59
C LEU A 72 -1.41 14.48 -0.46
N ILE A 73 -2.61 15.06 -0.39
CA ILE A 73 -3.01 16.01 0.64
C ILE A 73 -3.83 15.29 1.71
N ASP A 74 -3.62 15.63 2.97
CA ASP A 74 -4.42 15.10 4.08
C ASP A 74 -5.81 15.76 4.12
N HIS A 75 -6.76 15.12 3.48
CA HIS A 75 -8.15 15.58 3.53
C HIS A 75 -8.89 15.19 4.82
N LYS A 76 -8.21 14.55 5.79
CA LYS A 76 -8.81 14.05 7.03
C LYS A 76 -10.10 13.24 6.79
N SER A 77 -10.22 12.66 5.60
CA SER A 77 -11.37 11.87 5.21
C SER A 77 -11.16 10.41 5.58
N ASN A 78 -12.06 9.88 6.41
CA ASN A 78 -12.07 8.45 6.75
C ASN A 78 -12.84 7.59 5.72
N ARG A 79 -13.20 8.16 4.57
CA ARG A 79 -13.93 7.42 3.53
C ARG A 79 -12.98 6.59 2.69
N VAL A 80 -13.02 5.29 2.91
CA VAL A 80 -12.24 4.30 2.16
C VAL A 80 -13.15 3.63 1.14
N SER A 81 -12.73 3.55 -0.13
CA SER A 81 -13.52 2.88 -1.18
C SER A 81 -13.65 1.37 -0.94
N ALA A 82 -14.68 0.76 -1.50
CA ALA A 82 -14.88 -0.69 -1.44
C ALA A 82 -13.70 -1.44 -2.09
N ASP A 83 -13.22 -0.96 -3.23
CA ASP A 83 -12.09 -1.57 -3.92
C ASP A 83 -10.79 -1.47 -3.12
N PHE A 84 -10.56 -0.37 -2.41
CA PHE A 84 -9.41 -0.27 -1.50
C PHE A 84 -9.51 -1.30 -0.37
N ARG A 85 -10.68 -1.43 0.26
CA ARG A 85 -10.89 -2.43 1.33
C ARG A 85 -10.66 -3.85 0.83
N PHE A 86 -11.19 -4.16 -0.36
CA PHE A 86 -10.99 -5.48 -0.96
C PHE A 86 -9.52 -5.74 -1.29
N ALA A 87 -8.84 -4.80 -1.94
CA ALA A 87 -7.43 -4.91 -2.27
C ALA A 87 -6.54 -5.04 -1.01
N ALA A 88 -6.88 -4.32 0.07
CA ALA A 88 -6.20 -4.46 1.36
C ALA A 88 -6.40 -5.85 1.97
N ALA A 89 -7.61 -6.42 1.86
CA ALA A 89 -7.87 -7.80 2.30
C ALA A 89 -7.02 -8.82 1.52
N VAL A 90 -6.87 -8.64 0.20
CA VAL A 90 -6.02 -9.50 -0.64
C VAL A 90 -4.55 -9.40 -0.23
N ALA A 91 -4.05 -8.18 0.02
CA ALA A 91 -2.68 -7.98 0.48
C ALA A 91 -2.44 -8.62 1.86
N MET A 92 -3.38 -8.44 2.79
CA MET A 92 -3.34 -9.05 4.13
C MET A 92 -3.34 -10.58 4.05
N PHE A 93 -4.17 -11.17 3.19
CA PHE A 93 -4.21 -12.61 2.95
C PHE A 93 -2.86 -13.14 2.44
N GLY A 94 -2.26 -12.44 1.47
CA GLY A 94 -0.93 -12.80 0.96
C GLY A 94 0.16 -12.74 2.03
N GLN A 95 0.08 -11.82 2.98
CA GLN A 95 1.01 -11.76 4.11
C GLN A 95 0.82 -12.92 5.09
N LEU A 96 -0.42 -13.33 5.34
CA LEU A 96 -0.71 -14.51 6.17
C LEU A 96 -0.19 -15.79 5.53
N LEU A 97 -0.46 -16.01 4.24
CA LEU A 97 0.00 -17.20 3.53
C LEU A 97 1.52 -17.35 3.49
N ARG A 98 2.26 -16.23 3.46
CA ARG A 98 3.72 -16.23 3.47
C ARG A 98 4.33 -16.26 4.86
N ASP A 99 3.53 -16.22 5.89
CA ASP A 99 3.98 -16.02 7.27
C ASP A 99 4.90 -14.79 7.42
N SER A 100 4.51 -13.70 6.78
CA SER A 100 5.33 -12.49 6.70
C SER A 100 5.59 -11.88 8.09
N GLU A 101 6.81 -11.44 8.35
CA GLU A 101 7.15 -10.65 9.54
C GLU A 101 6.34 -9.33 9.63
N PHE A 102 5.86 -8.82 8.49
CA PHE A 102 5.05 -7.60 8.40
C PHE A 102 3.53 -7.87 8.47
N LYS A 103 3.10 -9.09 8.78
CA LYS A 103 1.66 -9.41 8.90
C LYS A 103 0.98 -8.72 10.08
N GLY A 104 1.76 -8.22 11.05
CA GLY A 104 1.23 -7.56 12.24
C GLY A 104 0.19 -8.43 12.96
N ASN A 105 -0.95 -7.84 13.28
CA ASN A 105 -2.08 -8.52 13.93
C ASN A 105 -3.14 -9.04 12.92
N ALA A 106 -2.73 -9.33 11.69
CA ALA A 106 -3.60 -9.91 10.67
C ALA A 106 -4.10 -11.31 11.10
N THR A 107 -5.35 -11.60 10.77
CA THR A 107 -5.96 -12.93 10.94
C THR A 107 -6.87 -13.22 9.75
N TYR A 108 -7.15 -14.50 9.47
CA TYR A 108 -8.09 -14.87 8.42
C TYR A 108 -9.49 -14.26 8.64
N ASP A 109 -9.94 -14.15 9.90
CA ASP A 109 -11.21 -13.50 10.21
C ASP A 109 -11.24 -12.03 9.81
N LYS A 110 -10.15 -11.30 10.05
CA LYS A 110 -10.02 -9.90 9.61
C LYS A 110 -10.00 -9.80 8.09
N VAL A 111 -9.30 -10.70 7.40
CA VAL A 111 -9.29 -10.75 5.94
C VAL A 111 -10.70 -10.94 5.39
N ILE A 112 -11.42 -11.95 5.89
CA ILE A 112 -12.78 -12.27 5.44
C ILE A 112 -13.74 -11.11 5.72
N SER A 113 -13.68 -10.55 6.92
CA SER A 113 -14.51 -9.40 7.30
C SER A 113 -14.25 -8.20 6.40
N LEU A 114 -12.99 -7.85 6.19
CA LEU A 114 -12.60 -6.71 5.35
C LEU A 114 -13.00 -6.94 3.88
N ALA A 115 -12.77 -8.14 3.34
CA ALA A 115 -13.16 -8.49 1.98
C ALA A 115 -14.68 -8.38 1.77
N LYS A 116 -15.49 -8.82 2.74
CA LYS A 116 -16.96 -8.70 2.70
C LYS A 116 -17.42 -7.25 2.61
N THR A 117 -16.73 -6.31 3.28
CA THR A 117 -17.04 -4.87 3.17
C THR A 117 -16.66 -4.26 1.82
N GLY A 118 -15.84 -4.94 1.02
CA GLY A 118 -15.41 -4.52 -0.30
C GLY A 118 -16.12 -5.22 -1.47
N LEU A 119 -17.23 -5.92 -1.21
CA LEU A 119 -17.91 -6.80 -2.17
C LEU A 119 -18.73 -6.08 -3.26
N GLU A 120 -18.65 -4.77 -3.35
CA GLU A 120 -19.33 -4.01 -4.41
C GLU A 120 -18.81 -4.39 -5.80
N ASN A 121 -19.69 -4.36 -6.82
CA ASN A 121 -19.36 -4.57 -8.23
C ASN A 121 -18.64 -5.90 -8.52
N ASP A 122 -19.20 -7.02 -8.05
CA ASP A 122 -18.65 -8.37 -8.26
C ASP A 122 -19.47 -9.16 -9.29
N GLU A 123 -19.64 -8.62 -10.49
CA GLU A 123 -20.42 -9.24 -11.57
C GLU A 123 -19.89 -10.63 -11.98
N LYS A 124 -18.56 -10.79 -11.96
CA LYS A 124 -17.88 -12.03 -12.32
C LYS A 124 -17.69 -13.01 -11.17
N GLY A 125 -18.05 -12.62 -9.94
CA GLY A 125 -17.95 -13.47 -8.75
C GLY A 125 -16.53 -13.67 -8.21
N TYR A 126 -15.50 -12.98 -8.74
CA TYR A 126 -14.11 -13.15 -8.29
C TYR A 126 -13.90 -12.73 -6.84
N LYS A 127 -14.58 -11.68 -6.39
CA LYS A 127 -14.45 -11.23 -5.01
C LYS A 127 -15.07 -12.25 -4.05
N ARG A 128 -16.18 -12.87 -4.39
CA ARG A 128 -16.80 -13.95 -3.61
C ARG A 128 -15.94 -15.21 -3.60
N GLU A 129 -15.33 -15.56 -4.72
CA GLU A 129 -14.42 -16.69 -4.81
C GLU A 129 -13.21 -16.49 -3.89
N PHE A 130 -12.63 -15.30 -3.87
CA PHE A 130 -11.55 -14.96 -2.95
C PHE A 130 -11.97 -15.15 -1.48
N ILE A 131 -13.17 -14.72 -1.09
CA ILE A 131 -13.68 -14.91 0.28
C ILE A 131 -13.76 -16.40 0.62
N ARG A 132 -14.26 -17.23 -0.30
CA ARG A 132 -14.30 -18.69 -0.12
C ARG A 132 -12.91 -19.29 0.07
N LEU A 133 -11.93 -18.83 -0.73
CA LEU A 133 -10.54 -19.26 -0.56
C LEU A 133 -9.99 -18.89 0.82
N ALA A 134 -10.27 -17.68 1.29
CA ALA A 134 -9.84 -17.24 2.62
C ALA A 134 -10.52 -18.03 3.75
N GLU A 135 -11.81 -18.35 3.60
CA GLU A 135 -12.56 -19.21 4.53
C GLU A 135 -12.00 -20.64 4.57
N THR A 136 -11.64 -21.19 3.40
CA THR A 136 -11.00 -22.51 3.31
C THR A 136 -9.63 -22.49 3.96
N ALA A 137 -8.79 -21.48 3.67
CA ALA A 137 -7.46 -21.36 4.25
C ALA A 137 -7.48 -21.22 5.79
N LYS A 138 -8.54 -20.63 6.35
CA LYS A 138 -8.73 -20.56 7.80
C LYS A 138 -8.98 -21.93 8.43
N SER A 139 -9.54 -22.88 7.71
CA SER A 139 -9.91 -24.19 8.21
C SER A 139 -8.78 -25.23 8.13
N LEU A 140 -7.67 -24.88 7.46
CA LEU A 140 -6.45 -25.69 7.37
C LEU A 140 -5.52 -25.47 8.56
#